data_976748a6fddc997ec99ef52798d65e22
#
_entry.id   976748a6fddc997ec99ef52798d65e22
#
_cell.length_a   1.000
_cell.length_b   1.000
_cell.length_c   1.000
_cell.angle_alpha   90.00
_cell.angle_beta   90.00
_cell.angle_gamma   90.00
#
_symmetry.space_group_name_H-M   'P 1'
#
loop_
_entity.id
_entity.type
_entity.pdbx_description
1 polymer ?
#
loop_
_entity_poly.entity_id
_entity_poly.type
_entity_poly.pdbx_seq_one_letter_code
_entity_poly.pdbx_strand_id
1 'polypeptide(L)'
;MPGFKHDFLIKLSLSSRLSERDLLLQLNLYEQKLKDKLTALKSEKKKEFLKFARSNKELILWEMTFENGIMYYQNELAWVEKVKEYHSENR
;
A
#
# COMPACT_ATOMS: atom_id res chain seq x y z
N MET A 1 5.60 6.87 1.54
CA MET A 1 5.04 6.80 2.91
C MET A 1 5.91 5.98 3.85
N PRO A 2 7.12 6.47 4.10
CA PRO A 2 8.09 5.71 4.90
C PRO A 2 7.62 5.39 6.32
N GLY A 3 7.00 6.35 7.00
CA GLY A 3 6.54 6.15 8.38
C GLY A 3 5.48 5.08 8.52
N PHE A 4 4.52 5.04 7.60
CA PHE A 4 3.44 4.05 7.60
C PHE A 4 4.00 2.63 7.45
N LYS A 5 4.87 2.42 6.47
CA LYS A 5 5.51 1.13 6.24
C LYS A 5 6.44 0.73 7.38
N HIS A 6 7.20 1.70 7.88
CA HIS A 6 8.13 1.50 8.98
C HIS A 6 7.42 1.03 10.25
N ASP A 7 6.32 1.68 10.61
CA ASP A 7 5.52 1.29 11.77
C ASP A 7 4.99 -0.13 11.64
N PHE A 8 4.51 -0.50 10.46
CA PHE A 8 4.03 -1.85 10.22
C PHE A 8 5.15 -2.88 10.35
N LEU A 9 6.32 -2.60 9.79
CA LEU A 9 7.46 -3.52 9.89
C LEU A 9 7.94 -3.71 11.32
N ILE A 10 7.90 -2.66 12.13
CA ILE A 10 8.22 -2.77 13.57
C ILE A 10 7.22 -3.69 14.26
N LYS A 11 5.93 -3.49 14.01
CA LYS A 11 4.88 -4.36 14.58
C LYS A 11 5.06 -5.80 14.14
N LEU A 12 5.38 -6.01 12.87
CA LEU A 12 5.59 -7.34 12.33
C LEU A 12 6.81 -8.02 12.96
N SER A 13 7.89 -7.28 13.19
CA SER A 13 9.10 -7.84 13.82
C SER A 13 8.86 -8.27 15.26
N LEU A 14 7.84 -7.70 15.92
CA LEU A 14 7.44 -8.08 17.27
C LEU A 14 6.31 -9.11 17.29
N SER A 15 5.89 -9.59 16.13
CA SER A 15 4.73 -10.47 15.98
C SER A 15 4.86 -11.81 16.68
N SER A 16 6.07 -12.25 17.00
CA SER A 16 6.28 -13.47 17.77
C SER A 16 5.64 -13.42 19.16
N ARG A 17 5.31 -12.21 19.63
CA ARG A 17 4.66 -11.98 20.91
C ARG A 17 3.14 -11.86 20.78
N LEU A 18 2.64 -11.85 19.55
CA LEU A 18 1.21 -11.71 19.26
C LEU A 18 0.62 -13.10 19.00
N SER A 19 -0.67 -13.26 19.30
CA SER A 19 -1.41 -14.44 18.88
C SER A 19 -1.56 -14.40 17.35
N GLU A 20 -1.82 -15.57 16.74
CA GLU A 20 -2.11 -15.67 15.31
C GLU A 20 -3.28 -14.77 14.90
N ARG A 21 -4.29 -14.72 15.76
CA ARG A 21 -5.47 -13.90 15.53
C ARG A 21 -5.11 -12.43 15.45
N ASP A 22 -4.28 -11.95 16.38
CA ASP A 22 -3.86 -10.54 16.41
C ASP A 22 -2.98 -10.21 15.20
N LEU A 23 -2.10 -11.12 14.81
CA LEU A 23 -1.27 -10.92 13.63
C LEU A 23 -2.12 -10.81 12.37
N LEU A 24 -3.08 -11.73 12.21
CA LEU A 24 -3.98 -11.67 11.04
C LEU A 24 -4.81 -10.40 11.02
N LEU A 25 -5.26 -9.95 12.19
CA LEU A 25 -5.98 -8.68 12.29
C LEU A 25 -5.11 -7.51 11.82
N GLN A 26 -3.86 -7.45 12.25
CA GLN A 26 -2.94 -6.39 11.83
C GLN A 26 -2.68 -6.44 10.33
N LEU A 27 -2.49 -7.63 9.77
CA LEU A 27 -2.30 -7.80 8.33
C LEU A 27 -3.53 -7.34 7.54
N ASN A 28 -4.72 -7.68 8.00
CA ASN A 28 -5.96 -7.28 7.35
C ASN A 28 -6.17 -5.76 7.39
N LEU A 29 -5.84 -5.13 8.50
CA LEU A 29 -5.93 -3.67 8.64
C LEU A 29 -4.94 -2.97 7.70
N TYR A 30 -3.73 -3.47 7.60
CA TYR A 30 -2.73 -2.94 6.70
C TYR A 30 -3.16 -3.09 5.25
N GLU A 31 -3.65 -4.28 4.88
CA GLU A 31 -4.16 -4.56 3.54
C GLU A 31 -5.27 -3.58 3.16
N GLN A 32 -6.20 -3.32 4.06
CA GLN A 32 -7.31 -2.41 3.80
C GLN A 32 -6.81 -0.97 3.57
N LYS A 33 -5.82 -0.53 4.35
CA LYS A 33 -5.21 0.79 4.15
C LYS A 33 -4.55 0.90 2.78
N LEU A 34 -3.86 -0.16 2.34
CA LEU A 34 -3.24 -0.18 1.01
C LEU A 34 -4.28 -0.11 -0.09
N LYS A 35 -5.37 -0.86 0.04
CA LYS A 35 -6.46 -0.86 -0.94
C LYS A 35 -7.12 0.52 -1.03
N ASP A 36 -7.34 1.17 0.11
CA ASP A 36 -7.93 2.50 0.15
C ASP A 36 -7.02 3.52 -0.55
N LYS A 37 -5.72 3.46 -0.32
CA LYS A 37 -4.75 4.33 -0.98
C LYS A 37 -4.71 4.09 -2.50
N LEU A 38 -4.73 2.82 -2.90
CA LEU A 38 -4.72 2.45 -4.31
C LEU A 38 -5.98 2.94 -5.01
N THR A 39 -7.14 2.77 -4.39
CA THR A 39 -8.41 3.26 -4.91
C THR A 39 -8.38 4.77 -5.09
N ALA A 40 -7.85 5.51 -4.12
CA ALA A 40 -7.72 6.96 -4.20
C ALA A 40 -6.84 7.39 -5.37
N LEU A 41 -5.73 6.70 -5.60
CA LEU A 41 -4.82 7.02 -6.71
C LEU A 41 -5.42 6.71 -8.09
N LYS A 42 -6.37 5.79 -8.17
CA LYS A 42 -7.03 5.43 -9.43
C LYS A 42 -8.37 6.15 -9.63
N SER A 43 -8.75 7.02 -8.71
CA SER A 43 -10.06 7.68 -8.73
C SER A 43 -10.16 8.80 -9.74
N GLU A 44 -11.38 9.29 -9.97
CA GLU A 44 -11.66 10.44 -10.83
C GLU A 44 -10.96 11.73 -10.33
N LYS A 45 -10.67 11.82 -9.04
CA LYS A 45 -9.91 12.94 -8.47
C LYS A 45 -8.53 13.09 -9.09
N LYS A 46 -7.90 11.96 -9.45
CA LYS A 46 -6.64 11.99 -10.18
C LYS A 46 -6.79 12.69 -11.50
N LYS A 47 -7.84 12.38 -12.28
CA LYS A 47 -8.11 12.99 -13.56
C LYS A 47 -8.33 14.50 -13.42
N GLU A 48 -9.09 14.93 -12.42
CA GLU A 48 -9.32 16.34 -12.13
C GLU A 48 -8.03 17.05 -11.79
N PHE A 49 -7.20 16.42 -10.95
CA PHE A 49 -5.90 16.99 -10.57
C PHE A 49 -5.01 17.21 -11.80
N LEU A 50 -4.97 16.24 -12.72
CA LEU A 50 -4.15 16.32 -13.92
C LEU A 50 -4.57 17.45 -14.86
N LYS A 51 -5.81 17.92 -14.78
CA LYS A 51 -6.28 19.06 -15.57
C LYS A 51 -5.58 20.37 -15.22
N PHE A 52 -4.98 20.46 -14.05
CA PHE A 52 -4.24 21.65 -13.63
C PHE A 52 -2.80 21.69 -14.14
N ALA A 53 -2.37 20.67 -14.89
CA ALA A 53 -1.03 20.66 -15.46
C ALA A 53 -0.87 21.82 -16.44
N ARG A 54 0.25 22.55 -16.32
CA ARG A 54 0.51 23.77 -17.11
C ARG A 54 1.15 23.48 -18.47
N SER A 55 1.64 22.26 -18.66
CA SER A 55 2.30 21.85 -19.89
C SER A 55 2.22 20.35 -20.04
N ASN A 56 2.51 19.84 -21.24
CA ASN A 56 2.59 18.40 -21.49
C ASN A 56 3.69 17.74 -20.66
N LYS A 57 4.81 18.44 -20.48
CA LYS A 57 5.90 17.92 -19.65
C LYS A 57 5.46 17.73 -18.20
N GLU A 58 4.76 18.71 -17.64
CA GLU A 58 4.25 18.64 -16.28
C GLU A 58 3.20 17.53 -16.14
N LEU A 59 2.30 17.42 -17.12
CA LEU A 59 1.30 16.36 -17.14
C LEU A 59 1.94 14.96 -17.12
N ILE A 60 2.94 14.74 -17.95
CA ILE A 60 3.64 13.46 -18.01
C ILE A 60 4.32 13.14 -16.67
N LEU A 61 4.99 14.13 -16.07
CA LEU A 61 5.66 13.95 -14.80
C LEU A 61 4.68 13.62 -13.68
N TRP A 62 3.50 14.27 -13.69
CA TRP A 62 2.47 13.97 -12.68
C TRP A 62 1.88 12.59 -12.89
N GLU A 63 1.64 12.17 -14.14
CA GLU A 63 1.15 10.82 -14.44
C GLU A 63 2.17 9.77 -13.98
N MET A 64 3.45 9.99 -14.21
CA MET A 64 4.51 9.11 -13.76
C MET A 64 4.55 9.01 -12.23
N THR A 65 4.32 10.11 -11.55
CA THR A 65 4.26 10.14 -10.07
C THR A 65 3.10 9.30 -9.55
N PHE A 66 1.91 9.44 -10.16
CA PHE A 66 0.76 8.62 -9.80
C PHE A 66 1.01 7.15 -10.09
N GLU A 67 1.60 6.84 -11.24
CA GLU A 67 1.95 5.47 -11.61
C GLU A 67 2.90 4.84 -10.61
N ASN A 68 3.91 5.57 -10.19
CA ASN A 68 4.86 5.10 -9.19
C ASN A 68 4.14 4.76 -7.88
N GLY A 69 3.21 5.61 -7.46
CA GLY A 69 2.41 5.36 -6.26
C GLY A 69 1.56 4.11 -6.38
N ILE A 70 0.93 3.92 -7.55
CA ILE A 70 0.12 2.73 -7.82
C ILE A 70 0.99 1.47 -7.74
N MET A 71 2.13 1.47 -8.39
CA MET A 71 3.06 0.34 -8.38
C MET A 71 3.54 0.02 -6.97
N TYR A 72 3.84 1.05 -6.19
CA TYR A 72 4.25 0.89 -4.80
C TYR A 72 3.20 0.14 -3.99
N TYR A 73 1.95 0.58 -4.04
CA TYR A 73 0.88 -0.05 -3.26
C TYR A 73 0.54 -1.44 -3.78
N GLN A 74 0.60 -1.67 -5.08
CA GLN A 74 0.39 -2.99 -5.65
C GLN A 74 1.47 -3.97 -5.18
N ASN A 75 2.71 -3.52 -5.14
CA ASN A 75 3.82 -4.33 -4.65
C ASN A 75 3.65 -4.67 -3.16
N GLU A 76 3.23 -3.70 -2.36
CA GLU A 76 2.99 -3.93 -0.94
C GLU A 76 1.83 -4.91 -0.70
N LEU A 77 0.77 -4.84 -1.52
CA LEU A 77 -0.34 -5.79 -1.44
C LEU A 77 0.13 -7.21 -1.75
N ALA A 78 0.98 -7.38 -2.76
CA ALA A 78 1.55 -8.68 -3.09
C ALA A 78 2.39 -9.23 -1.93
N TRP A 79 3.14 -8.37 -1.26
CA TRP A 79 3.93 -8.75 -0.10
C TRP A 79 3.05 -9.19 1.08
N VAL A 80 1.97 -8.47 1.34
CA VAL A 80 1.02 -8.85 2.41
C VAL A 80 0.45 -10.23 2.14
N GLU A 81 0.08 -10.53 0.90
CA GLU A 81 -0.42 -11.87 0.55
C GLU A 81 0.63 -12.94 0.78
N LYS A 82 1.88 -12.66 0.45
CA LYS A 82 3.00 -13.56 0.72
C LYS A 82 3.13 -13.87 2.22
N VAL A 83 3.04 -12.84 3.05
CA VAL A 83 3.14 -13.00 4.50
C VAL A 83 1.99 -13.86 5.02
N LYS A 84 0.78 -13.63 4.53
CA LYS A 84 -0.39 -14.43 4.91
C LYS A 84 -0.24 -15.89 4.51
N GLU A 85 0.23 -16.15 3.29
CA GLU A 85 0.48 -17.50 2.82
C GLU A 85 1.53 -18.22 3.65
N TYR A 86 2.64 -17.56 3.91
CA TYR A 86 3.70 -18.11 4.73
C TYR A 86 3.18 -18.46 6.13
N HIS A 87 2.44 -17.55 6.74
CA HIS A 87 1.88 -17.76 8.07
C HIS A 87 0.89 -18.93 8.09
N SER A 88 0.06 -19.05 7.06
CA SER A 88 -0.90 -20.16 6.94
C SER A 88 -0.20 -21.51 6.80
N GLU A 89 0.87 -21.56 5.99
CA GLU A 89 1.64 -22.81 5.74
C GLU A 89 2.45 -23.27 6.95
N ASN A 90 2.85 -22.33 7.80
CA ASN A 90 3.77 -22.59 8.92
C ASN A 90 3.09 -22.56 10.28
N ARG A 91 1.82 -22.79 10.33
CA ARG A 91 1.05 -22.87 11.58
C ARG A 91 1.40 -24.07 12.41
#